data_492e4e58f2d7949ec42cbb01b177610d
#
_entry.id   492e4e58f2d7949ec42cbb01b177610d
#
_cell.length_a   1.000
_cell.length_b   1.000
_cell.length_c   1.000
_cell.angle_alpha   90.00
_cell.angle_beta   90.00
_cell.angle_gamma   90.00
#
_symmetry.space_group_name_H-M   'P 1'
#
loop_
_entity.id
_entity.type
_entity.pdbx_description
1 polymer ?
#
loop_
_entity_poly.entity_id
_entity_poly.type
_entity_poly.pdbx_seq_one_letter_code
_entity_poly.pdbx_strand_id
1 'polypeptide(L)'
;DARAAEAGHGWRSLVRAHLVAGRENWPRAADPDSVLAVIEQAVDAFADGYERAQRLVVRKEEAARREFIDDLLHGRGDQGQLAARSERFGLRLSRAHAVAVAEGPEKYDETDPVPRQVASDLFARFENRRILFTTKDGRMVCIAPGDQDDVLTHFAKRSYAATGRAQVAIGRSRSGTVGIGHSYEEALNALDVAQRMGLEEPLLRAADLLVFPVLARDRQALLDLVSSTLGPLEQARGGARPLLDTLTAYFDTGCVAASAARRLSLSVRALTYRLARVHTLTGADPADPADRYTLQTAVIGARLLDWPTRPLSSRETTP
;
A
#
# COMPACT_ATOMS: atom_id res chain seq x y z
N ASP A 1 5.79 37.11 -18.74
CA ASP A 1 6.51 36.87 -17.50
C ASP A 1 6.38 35.45 -16.98
N ALA A 2 5.22 34.79 -17.04
CA ALA A 2 5.09 33.34 -16.84
C ALA A 2 5.97 32.53 -17.81
N ARG A 3 6.05 32.95 -19.09
CA ARG A 3 6.91 32.32 -20.11
C ARG A 3 8.40 32.39 -19.79
N ALA A 4 8.84 33.46 -19.13
CA ALA A 4 10.25 33.65 -18.75
C ALA A 4 10.62 32.77 -17.55
N ALA A 5 9.71 32.54 -16.62
CA ALA A 5 9.87 31.56 -15.52
C ALA A 5 9.87 30.11 -16.04
N GLU A 6 9.02 29.80 -17.01
CA GLU A 6 9.00 28.52 -17.72
C GLU A 6 10.31 28.27 -18.52
N ALA A 7 10.94 29.31 -19.00
CA ALA A 7 12.26 29.27 -19.68
C ALA A 7 13.46 29.17 -18.72
N GLY A 8 13.24 29.08 -17.41
CA GLY A 8 14.30 28.90 -16.42
C GLY A 8 15.09 30.17 -16.06
N HIS A 9 14.59 31.35 -16.44
CA HIS A 9 15.25 32.61 -16.08
C HIS A 9 15.02 32.90 -14.59
N GLY A 10 16.08 33.11 -13.85
CA GLY A 10 16.00 33.44 -12.43
C GLY A 10 15.24 34.78 -12.22
N TRP A 11 14.37 34.82 -11.21
CA TRP A 11 13.54 35.97 -10.91
C TRP A 11 14.33 37.30 -10.79
N ARG A 12 15.56 37.24 -10.24
CA ARG A 12 16.43 38.41 -10.11
C ARG A 12 16.80 39.04 -11.47
N SER A 13 17.08 38.24 -12.49
CA SER A 13 17.41 38.73 -13.84
C SER A 13 16.22 39.40 -14.51
N LEU A 14 15.02 38.86 -14.26
CA LEU A 14 13.78 39.39 -14.81
C LEU A 14 13.37 40.71 -14.15
N VAL A 15 13.45 40.82 -12.82
CA VAL A 15 13.22 42.05 -12.09
C VAL A 15 14.22 43.12 -12.54
N ARG A 16 15.50 42.76 -12.66
CA ARG A 16 16.55 43.72 -13.13
C ARG A 16 16.26 44.21 -14.54
N ALA A 17 15.88 43.33 -15.46
CA ALA A 17 15.55 43.75 -16.85
C ALA A 17 14.37 44.71 -16.88
N HIS A 18 13.34 44.46 -16.06
CA HIS A 18 12.16 45.32 -15.96
C HIS A 18 12.49 46.70 -15.38
N LEU A 19 13.30 46.75 -14.32
CA LEU A 19 13.75 47.99 -13.71
C LEU A 19 14.64 48.82 -14.68
N VAL A 20 15.50 48.17 -15.47
CA VAL A 20 16.32 48.85 -16.48
C VAL A 20 15.44 49.42 -17.59
N ALA A 21 14.49 48.63 -18.12
CA ALA A 21 13.56 49.11 -19.15
C ALA A 21 12.67 50.25 -18.64
N GLY A 22 12.23 50.16 -17.38
CA GLY A 22 11.48 51.23 -16.72
C GLY A 22 12.28 52.54 -16.65
N ARG A 23 13.56 52.45 -16.27
CA ARG A 23 14.44 53.63 -16.15
C ARG A 23 14.65 54.36 -17.49
N GLU A 24 14.72 53.63 -18.59
CA GLU A 24 14.92 54.23 -19.92
C GLU A 24 13.69 54.93 -20.49
N ASN A 25 12.50 54.46 -20.08
CA ASN A 25 11.21 54.95 -20.61
C ASN A 25 10.48 55.91 -19.66
N TRP A 26 11.06 56.35 -18.53
CA TRP A 26 10.38 57.13 -17.52
C TRP A 26 10.33 58.63 -17.90
N PRO A 27 9.19 59.30 -17.77
CA PRO A 27 9.09 60.75 -17.99
C PRO A 27 9.94 61.51 -16.97
N ARG A 28 10.82 62.44 -17.44
CA ARG A 28 11.73 63.23 -16.57
C ARG A 28 11.01 64.11 -15.55
N ALA A 29 9.70 64.32 -15.67
CA ALA A 29 8.87 65.17 -14.80
C ALA A 29 7.96 64.36 -13.84
N ALA A 30 8.17 63.04 -13.68
CA ALA A 30 7.34 62.23 -12.80
C ALA A 30 7.73 62.46 -11.32
N ASP A 31 6.71 62.56 -10.47
CA ASP A 31 6.87 62.62 -9.02
C ASP A 31 7.49 61.31 -8.48
N PRO A 32 8.54 61.41 -7.62
CA PRO A 32 9.24 60.23 -7.12
C PRO A 32 8.38 59.23 -6.40
N ASP A 33 7.36 59.66 -5.67
CA ASP A 33 6.47 58.77 -4.92
C ASP A 33 5.53 57.98 -5.87
N SER A 34 5.09 58.62 -6.94
CA SER A 34 4.34 57.93 -8.01
C SER A 34 5.19 56.93 -8.76
N VAL A 35 6.49 57.20 -8.93
CA VAL A 35 7.44 56.26 -9.55
C VAL A 35 7.64 55.02 -8.68
N LEU A 36 7.86 55.22 -7.38
CA LEU A 36 8.05 54.15 -6.42
C LEU A 36 6.78 53.24 -6.34
N ALA A 37 5.59 53.84 -6.28
CA ALA A 37 4.33 53.10 -6.22
C ALA A 37 4.13 52.19 -7.46
N VAL A 38 4.47 52.67 -8.66
CA VAL A 38 4.41 51.85 -9.89
C VAL A 38 5.45 50.75 -9.91
N ILE A 39 6.64 51.00 -9.38
CA ILE A 39 7.69 49.98 -9.26
C ILE A 39 7.25 48.90 -8.27
N GLU A 40 6.73 49.27 -7.10
CA GLU A 40 6.22 48.34 -6.10
C GLU A 40 5.09 47.45 -6.70
N GLN A 41 4.10 48.05 -7.34
CA GLN A 41 3.03 47.33 -8.01
C GLN A 41 3.55 46.38 -9.11
N ALA A 42 4.54 46.80 -9.88
CA ALA A 42 5.15 45.98 -10.91
C ALA A 42 5.94 44.79 -10.31
N VAL A 43 6.67 45.03 -9.22
CA VAL A 43 7.41 43.96 -8.50
C VAL A 43 6.45 42.93 -7.87
N ASP A 44 5.40 43.42 -7.25
CA ASP A 44 4.38 42.52 -6.65
C ASP A 44 3.66 41.67 -7.71
N ALA A 45 3.22 42.30 -8.80
CA ALA A 45 2.58 41.59 -9.91
C ALA A 45 3.54 40.56 -10.57
N PHE A 46 4.82 40.89 -10.58
CA PHE A 46 5.86 40.00 -11.10
C PHE A 46 6.14 38.83 -10.15
N ALA A 47 6.26 39.08 -8.84
CA ALA A 47 6.44 38.07 -7.82
C ALA A 47 5.27 37.05 -7.83
N ASP A 48 4.04 37.57 -7.85
CA ASP A 48 2.82 36.77 -7.96
C ASP A 48 2.77 35.91 -9.23
N GLY A 49 3.19 36.48 -10.36
CA GLY A 49 3.24 35.76 -11.64
C GLY A 49 4.29 34.66 -11.63
N TYR A 50 5.46 34.93 -11.04
CA TYR A 50 6.54 33.96 -10.92
C TYR A 50 6.17 32.82 -9.97
N GLU A 51 5.61 33.12 -8.80
CA GLU A 51 5.14 32.10 -7.86
C GLU A 51 4.05 31.23 -8.45
N ARG A 52 3.11 31.80 -9.21
CA ARG A 52 2.06 31.02 -9.91
C ARG A 52 2.66 30.09 -10.94
N ALA A 53 3.64 30.56 -11.73
CA ALA A 53 4.33 29.75 -12.73
C ALA A 53 5.13 28.62 -12.07
N GLN A 54 5.87 28.91 -11.00
CA GLN A 54 6.60 27.89 -10.22
C GLN A 54 5.66 26.83 -9.65
N ARG A 55 4.58 27.25 -9.02
CA ARG A 55 3.55 26.32 -8.51
C ARG A 55 2.96 25.44 -9.63
N LEU A 56 2.78 25.99 -10.83
CA LEU A 56 2.28 25.23 -11.97
C LEU A 56 3.31 24.18 -12.45
N VAL A 57 4.59 24.56 -12.53
CA VAL A 57 5.68 23.64 -12.92
C VAL A 57 5.78 22.49 -11.92
N VAL A 58 5.81 22.79 -10.63
CA VAL A 58 5.87 21.76 -9.57
C VAL A 58 4.65 20.80 -9.66
N ARG A 59 3.44 21.35 -9.82
CA ARG A 59 2.23 20.52 -9.97
C ARG A 59 2.27 19.63 -11.20
N LYS A 60 2.77 20.13 -12.34
CA LYS A 60 2.93 19.34 -13.57
C LYS A 60 3.94 18.20 -13.38
N GLU A 61 5.02 18.46 -12.67
CA GLU A 61 6.04 17.46 -12.39
C GLU A 61 5.55 16.38 -11.41
N GLU A 62 4.84 16.78 -10.37
CA GLU A 62 4.16 15.85 -9.44
C GLU A 62 3.10 15.01 -10.14
N ALA A 63 2.30 15.60 -11.03
CA ALA A 63 1.31 14.88 -11.82
C ALA A 63 1.98 13.87 -12.76
N ALA A 64 3.04 14.27 -13.48
CA ALA A 64 3.79 13.37 -14.36
C ALA A 64 4.47 12.23 -13.60
N ARG A 65 4.96 12.50 -12.38
CA ARG A 65 5.53 11.48 -11.50
C ARG A 65 4.48 10.47 -11.03
N ARG A 66 3.29 10.94 -10.66
CA ARG A 66 2.17 10.07 -10.26
C ARG A 66 1.71 9.19 -11.39
N GLU A 67 1.49 9.77 -12.57
CA GLU A 67 1.13 9.02 -13.77
C GLU A 67 2.17 7.95 -14.09
N PHE A 68 3.47 8.29 -14.01
CA PHE A 68 4.55 7.33 -14.19
C PHE A 68 4.50 6.19 -13.17
N ILE A 69 4.28 6.50 -11.88
CA ILE A 69 4.17 5.45 -10.85
C ILE A 69 2.94 4.57 -11.10
N ASP A 70 1.82 5.15 -11.51
CA ASP A 70 0.59 4.41 -11.83
C ASP A 70 0.82 3.44 -13.00
N ASP A 71 1.41 3.91 -14.08
CA ASP A 71 1.78 3.09 -15.23
C ASP A 71 2.74 1.95 -14.84
N LEU A 72 3.71 2.25 -13.96
CA LEU A 72 4.71 1.31 -13.49
C LEU A 72 4.10 0.20 -12.62
N LEU A 73 3.19 0.57 -11.71
CA LEU A 73 2.54 -0.37 -10.79
C LEU A 73 1.54 -1.29 -11.50
N HIS A 74 0.90 -0.82 -12.58
CA HIS A 74 -0.09 -1.61 -13.33
C HIS A 74 0.46 -2.22 -14.62
N GLY A 75 1.75 -2.00 -14.94
CA GLY A 75 2.34 -2.47 -16.18
C GLY A 75 1.71 -1.86 -17.42
N ARG A 76 1.14 -0.63 -17.32
CA ARG A 76 0.51 0.09 -18.42
C ARG A 76 1.55 0.88 -19.21
N GLY A 77 1.47 0.82 -20.54
CA GLY A 77 2.34 1.57 -21.43
C GLY A 77 3.45 0.72 -22.07
N ASP A 78 4.13 1.34 -23.05
CA ASP A 78 5.26 0.71 -23.72
C ASP A 78 6.47 0.64 -22.78
N GLN A 79 7.10 -0.53 -22.71
CA GLN A 79 8.26 -0.77 -21.84
C GLN A 79 9.43 0.17 -22.14
N GLY A 80 9.61 0.56 -23.41
CA GLY A 80 10.66 1.51 -23.81
C GLY A 80 10.40 2.92 -23.27
N GLN A 81 9.14 3.38 -23.32
CA GLN A 81 8.74 4.68 -22.77
C GLN A 81 8.83 4.70 -21.25
N LEU A 82 8.41 3.60 -20.57
CA LEU A 82 8.57 3.48 -19.13
C LEU A 82 10.04 3.47 -18.71
N ALA A 83 10.92 2.81 -19.47
CA ALA A 83 12.35 2.82 -19.22
C ALA A 83 12.96 4.23 -19.33
N ALA A 84 12.60 4.98 -20.38
CA ALA A 84 13.08 6.36 -20.58
C ALA A 84 12.56 7.30 -19.46
N ARG A 85 11.27 7.17 -19.07
CA ARG A 85 10.70 7.95 -17.97
C ARG A 85 11.33 7.58 -16.61
N SER A 86 11.73 6.32 -16.41
CA SER A 86 12.31 5.85 -15.15
C SER A 86 13.62 6.54 -14.80
N GLU A 87 14.48 6.79 -15.79
CA GLU A 87 15.74 7.49 -15.59
C GLU A 87 15.51 8.93 -15.13
N ARG A 88 14.49 9.61 -15.67
CA ARG A 88 14.08 10.96 -15.25
C ARG A 88 13.68 10.99 -13.77
N PHE A 89 13.00 9.94 -13.28
CA PHE A 89 12.58 9.85 -11.88
C PHE A 89 13.58 9.10 -10.99
N GLY A 90 14.78 8.83 -11.50
CA GLY A 90 15.89 8.26 -10.73
C GLY A 90 15.83 6.74 -10.54
N LEU A 91 14.89 6.02 -11.17
CA LEU A 91 14.85 4.57 -11.12
C LEU A 91 15.73 3.94 -12.20
N ARG A 92 16.46 2.89 -11.84
CA ARG A 92 17.17 2.03 -12.79
C ARG A 92 16.45 0.70 -12.91
N LEU A 93 15.57 0.56 -13.88
CA LEU A 93 14.75 -0.65 -14.07
C LEU A 93 15.57 -1.92 -14.36
N SER A 94 16.84 -1.79 -14.74
CA SER A 94 17.77 -2.92 -14.84
C SER A 94 18.12 -3.56 -13.50
N ARG A 95 17.89 -2.84 -12.38
CA ARG A 95 18.05 -3.37 -11.03
C ARG A 95 16.73 -3.87 -10.48
N ALA A 96 16.81 -4.75 -9.50
CA ALA A 96 15.64 -5.19 -8.76
C ALA A 96 15.12 -4.08 -7.84
N HIS A 97 13.79 -3.97 -7.74
CA HIS A 97 13.10 -3.04 -6.84
C HIS A 97 12.05 -3.81 -6.04
N ALA A 98 11.78 -3.35 -4.85
CA ALA A 98 10.68 -3.83 -4.04
C ALA A 98 9.70 -2.70 -3.75
N VAL A 99 8.44 -3.07 -3.59
CA VAL A 99 7.34 -2.14 -3.30
C VAL A 99 6.81 -2.43 -1.91
N ALA A 100 6.70 -1.39 -1.09
CA ALA A 100 5.99 -1.43 0.17
C ALA A 100 4.68 -0.67 0.06
N VAL A 101 3.61 -1.23 0.62
CA VAL A 101 2.28 -0.64 0.68
C VAL A 101 1.87 -0.52 2.14
N ALA A 102 1.51 0.68 2.57
CA ALA A 102 1.00 0.94 3.91
C ALA A 102 -0.51 1.21 3.85
N GLU A 103 -1.25 0.43 4.61
CA GLU A 103 -2.68 0.61 4.84
C GLU A 103 -2.91 1.11 6.26
N GLY A 104 -3.62 2.22 6.39
CA GLY A 104 -3.96 2.83 7.68
C GLY A 104 -5.40 2.58 8.07
N PRO A 105 -5.82 3.09 9.24
CA PRO A 105 -7.21 3.00 9.69
C PRO A 105 -8.17 3.77 8.78
N GLU A 106 -7.67 4.78 8.09
CA GLU A 106 -8.41 5.61 7.13
C GLU A 106 -7.69 5.62 5.79
N LYS A 107 -8.43 5.95 4.73
CA LYS A 107 -7.85 6.12 3.39
C LYS A 107 -7.07 7.43 3.35
N TYR A 108 -5.87 7.37 2.80
CA TYR A 108 -5.01 8.54 2.66
C TYR A 108 -5.25 9.27 1.35
N ASP A 109 -5.28 10.61 1.45
CA ASP A 109 -5.20 11.55 0.33
C ASP A 109 -3.79 12.17 0.29
N GLU A 110 -3.41 12.75 -0.84
CA GLU A 110 -2.13 13.47 -0.99
C GLU A 110 -2.04 14.75 -0.15
N THR A 111 -3.19 15.31 0.20
CA THR A 111 -3.27 16.51 1.03
C THR A 111 -3.18 16.20 2.52
N ASP A 112 -3.33 14.93 2.90
CA ASP A 112 -3.27 14.52 4.30
C ASP A 112 -1.90 14.77 4.94
N PRO A 113 -1.86 15.12 6.22
CA PRO A 113 -0.60 15.38 6.93
C PRO A 113 0.25 14.12 7.10
N VAL A 114 -0.38 12.94 7.26
CA VAL A 114 0.34 11.67 7.50
C VAL A 114 1.23 11.27 6.33
N PRO A 115 0.77 11.17 5.06
CA PRO A 115 1.63 10.89 3.93
C PRO A 115 2.76 11.92 3.76
N ARG A 116 2.46 13.20 3.97
CA ARG A 116 3.48 14.27 3.87
C ARG A 116 4.57 14.13 4.92
N GLN A 117 4.21 13.82 6.16
CA GLN A 117 5.17 13.61 7.24
C GLN A 117 6.04 12.38 6.96
N VAL A 118 5.42 11.26 6.56
CA VAL A 118 6.15 10.02 6.23
C VAL A 118 7.11 10.24 5.06
N ALA A 119 6.67 10.95 4.00
CA ALA A 119 7.51 11.30 2.86
C ALA A 119 8.70 12.19 3.28
N SER A 120 8.43 13.23 4.08
CA SER A 120 9.47 14.14 4.57
C SER A 120 10.53 13.40 5.37
N ASP A 121 10.14 12.54 6.30
CA ASP A 121 11.05 11.74 7.11
C ASP A 121 11.85 10.74 6.27
N LEU A 122 11.21 10.14 5.25
CA LEU A 122 11.86 9.20 4.34
C LEU A 122 12.93 9.89 3.51
N PHE A 123 12.59 11.01 2.86
CA PHE A 123 13.52 11.75 2.01
C PHE A 123 14.63 12.44 2.81
N ALA A 124 14.35 12.98 3.99
CA ALA A 124 15.37 13.54 4.87
C ALA A 124 16.46 12.52 5.26
N ARG A 125 16.07 11.26 5.45
CA ARG A 125 17.01 10.21 5.84
C ARG A 125 17.75 9.58 4.65
N PHE A 126 17.12 9.53 3.47
CA PHE A 126 17.60 8.74 2.33
C PHE A 126 17.73 9.54 1.03
N GLU A 127 18.05 10.84 1.13
CA GLU A 127 18.05 11.86 0.08
C GLU A 127 18.46 11.42 -1.35
N ASN A 128 19.45 10.55 -1.48
CA ASN A 128 20.01 10.13 -2.78
C ASN A 128 19.68 8.68 -3.16
N ARG A 129 18.73 8.04 -2.48
CA ARG A 129 18.52 6.58 -2.62
C ARG A 129 17.53 6.16 -3.70
N ARG A 130 17.13 7.05 -4.60
CA ARG A 130 16.24 6.70 -5.74
C ARG A 130 14.95 6.03 -5.28
N ILE A 131 14.28 6.66 -4.35
CA ILE A 131 13.04 6.22 -3.75
C ILE A 131 11.88 6.94 -4.45
N LEU A 132 10.83 6.22 -4.80
CA LEU A 132 9.56 6.81 -5.17
C LEU A 132 8.55 6.60 -4.04
N PHE A 133 7.84 7.67 -3.73
CA PHE A 133 6.74 7.66 -2.77
C PHE A 133 5.52 8.31 -3.41
N THR A 134 4.34 7.72 -3.16
CA THR A 134 3.05 8.26 -3.60
C THR A 134 1.92 7.77 -2.69
N THR A 135 0.76 8.39 -2.80
CA THR A 135 -0.51 7.83 -2.31
C THR A 135 -1.27 7.25 -3.49
N LYS A 136 -1.86 6.07 -3.32
CA LYS A 136 -2.66 5.39 -4.33
C LYS A 136 -3.76 4.55 -3.71
N ASP A 137 -4.98 4.71 -4.21
CA ASP A 137 -6.17 3.98 -3.76
C ASP A 137 -6.38 4.04 -2.24
N GLY A 138 -6.02 5.18 -1.63
CA GLY A 138 -6.11 5.38 -0.19
C GLY A 138 -4.99 4.76 0.63
N ARG A 139 -3.89 4.32 -0.01
CA ARG A 139 -2.71 3.73 0.63
C ARG A 139 -1.45 4.53 0.32
N MET A 140 -0.46 4.49 1.21
CA MET A 140 0.88 5.00 0.91
C MET A 140 1.70 3.91 0.24
N VAL A 141 2.40 4.26 -0.83
CA VAL A 141 3.23 3.35 -1.62
C VAL A 141 4.66 3.87 -1.69
N CYS A 142 5.62 3.02 -1.35
CA CYS A 142 7.04 3.30 -1.43
C CYS A 142 7.73 2.27 -2.33
N ILE A 143 8.48 2.74 -3.35
CA ILE A 143 9.28 1.90 -4.24
C ILE A 143 10.74 2.21 -3.96
N ALA A 144 11.54 1.20 -3.66
CA ALA A 144 12.96 1.34 -3.39
C ALA A 144 13.78 0.23 -4.09
N PRO A 145 15.10 0.47 -4.35
CA PRO A 145 15.99 -0.58 -4.82
C PRO A 145 15.97 -1.79 -3.89
N GLY A 146 16.03 -2.98 -4.47
CA GLY A 146 15.85 -4.23 -3.75
C GLY A 146 16.98 -4.60 -2.77
N ASP A 147 18.11 -3.94 -2.89
CA ASP A 147 19.26 -4.01 -1.97
C ASP A 147 19.15 -3.01 -0.79
N GLN A 148 18.07 -2.24 -0.73
CA GLN A 148 17.84 -1.19 0.29
C GLN A 148 16.63 -1.52 1.18
N ASP A 149 16.64 -2.67 1.81
CA ASP A 149 15.58 -3.12 2.73
C ASP A 149 15.39 -2.17 3.93
N ASP A 150 16.46 -1.47 4.32
CA ASP A 150 16.44 -0.45 5.37
C ASP A 150 15.48 0.72 5.06
N VAL A 151 15.33 1.09 3.79
CA VAL A 151 14.39 2.12 3.33
C VAL A 151 12.95 1.67 3.58
N LEU A 152 12.60 0.46 3.10
CA LEU A 152 11.23 -0.05 3.22
C LEU A 152 10.85 -0.37 4.67
N THR A 153 11.81 -0.88 5.45
CA THR A 153 11.63 -1.09 6.89
C THR A 153 11.47 0.25 7.63
N HIS A 154 12.20 1.29 7.24
CA HIS A 154 12.03 2.63 7.81
C HIS A 154 10.67 3.22 7.44
N PHE A 155 10.26 3.10 6.18
CA PHE A 155 8.93 3.49 5.73
C PHE A 155 7.83 2.84 6.59
N ALA A 156 7.92 1.52 6.83
CA ALA A 156 6.98 0.80 7.68
C ALA A 156 6.94 1.35 9.12
N LYS A 157 8.10 1.57 9.73
CA LYS A 157 8.20 2.14 11.08
C LYS A 157 7.58 3.53 11.17
N ARG A 158 7.82 4.39 10.17
CA ARG A 158 7.29 5.76 10.16
C ARG A 158 5.78 5.77 9.91
N SER A 159 5.27 4.93 9.00
CA SER A 159 3.84 4.78 8.77
C SER A 159 3.10 4.33 10.03
N TYR A 160 3.64 3.33 10.73
CA TYR A 160 3.08 2.88 12.01
C TYR A 160 3.14 3.97 13.08
N ALA A 161 4.28 4.65 13.23
CA ALA A 161 4.44 5.70 14.24
C ALA A 161 3.49 6.89 14.02
N ALA A 162 3.21 7.24 12.75
CA ALA A 162 2.33 8.34 12.40
C ALA A 162 0.83 8.04 12.66
N THR A 163 0.43 6.77 12.68
CA THR A 163 -0.98 6.36 12.76
C THR A 163 -1.30 5.51 13.99
N GLY A 164 -0.29 4.88 14.60
CA GLY A 164 -0.44 3.89 15.68
C GLY A 164 -1.04 2.55 15.25
N ARG A 165 -1.49 2.42 13.99
CA ARG A 165 -2.23 1.24 13.49
C ARG A 165 -1.93 0.85 12.04
N ALA A 166 -1.09 1.59 11.32
CA ALA A 166 -0.81 1.23 9.93
C ALA A 166 -0.14 -0.14 9.85
N GLN A 167 -0.65 -0.98 8.96
CA GLN A 167 -0.01 -2.23 8.58
C GLN A 167 0.70 -2.03 7.25
N VAL A 168 1.92 -2.50 7.12
CA VAL A 168 2.74 -2.34 5.93
C VAL A 168 3.16 -3.69 5.40
N ALA A 169 2.92 -3.94 4.13
CA ALA A 169 3.42 -5.13 3.45
C ALA A 169 4.51 -4.76 2.44
N ILE A 170 5.57 -5.57 2.39
CA ILE A 170 6.67 -5.46 1.44
C ILE A 170 6.61 -6.64 0.48
N GLY A 171 6.44 -6.35 -0.83
CA GLY A 171 6.53 -7.32 -1.91
C GLY A 171 7.97 -7.77 -2.16
N ARG A 172 8.15 -8.89 -2.83
CA ARG A 172 9.49 -9.42 -3.16
C ARG A 172 10.18 -8.52 -4.18
N SER A 173 11.48 -8.37 -4.01
CA SER A 173 12.33 -7.62 -4.94
C SER A 173 12.40 -8.30 -6.30
N ARG A 174 12.13 -7.53 -7.37
CA ARG A 174 12.09 -8.01 -8.77
C ARG A 174 12.66 -6.98 -9.73
N SER A 175 13.21 -7.42 -10.85
CA SER A 175 13.78 -6.56 -11.88
C SER A 175 12.74 -6.23 -12.96
N GLY A 176 12.91 -5.06 -13.58
CA GLY A 176 12.07 -4.60 -14.69
C GLY A 176 10.73 -3.99 -14.26
N THR A 177 10.02 -3.41 -15.22
CA THR A 177 8.70 -2.78 -15.00
C THR A 177 7.67 -3.78 -14.50
N VAL A 178 7.56 -4.93 -15.15
CA VAL A 178 6.65 -6.02 -14.77
C VAL A 178 6.97 -6.53 -13.35
N GLY A 179 8.28 -6.57 -13.01
CA GLY A 179 8.72 -6.99 -11.68
C GLY A 179 8.25 -6.06 -10.56
N ILE A 180 8.23 -4.75 -10.80
CA ILE A 180 7.71 -3.76 -9.83
C ILE A 180 6.20 -3.92 -9.66
N GLY A 181 5.45 -4.09 -10.75
CA GLY A 181 4.01 -4.38 -10.70
C GLY A 181 3.70 -5.64 -9.89
N HIS A 182 4.43 -6.74 -10.14
CA HIS A 182 4.28 -7.97 -9.35
C HIS A 182 4.62 -7.75 -7.87
N SER A 183 5.68 -6.99 -7.55
CA SER A 183 6.02 -6.67 -6.15
C SER A 183 4.90 -5.88 -5.47
N TYR A 184 4.26 -4.96 -6.18
CA TYR A 184 3.09 -4.22 -5.70
C TYR A 184 1.89 -5.12 -5.42
N GLU A 185 1.54 -5.98 -6.39
CA GLU A 185 0.45 -6.96 -6.23
C GLU A 185 0.71 -7.91 -5.06
N GLU A 186 1.95 -8.38 -4.88
CA GLU A 186 2.33 -9.22 -3.75
C GLU A 186 2.15 -8.49 -2.41
N ALA A 187 2.47 -7.21 -2.34
CA ALA A 187 2.25 -6.41 -1.13
C ALA A 187 0.76 -6.23 -0.83
N LEU A 188 -0.06 -5.94 -1.85
CA LEU A 188 -1.52 -5.85 -1.69
C LEU A 188 -2.13 -7.16 -1.22
N ASN A 189 -1.72 -8.27 -1.85
CA ASN A 189 -2.18 -9.61 -1.46
C ASN A 189 -1.76 -9.96 -0.03
N ALA A 190 -0.57 -9.56 0.41
CA ALA A 190 -0.12 -9.78 1.77
C ALA A 190 -0.97 -9.03 2.80
N LEU A 191 -1.40 -7.80 2.51
CA LEU A 191 -2.35 -7.04 3.34
C LEU A 191 -3.73 -7.72 3.40
N ASP A 192 -4.28 -8.15 2.26
CA ASP A 192 -5.56 -8.87 2.22
C ASP A 192 -5.50 -10.19 3.01
N VAL A 193 -4.42 -10.95 2.86
CA VAL A 193 -4.17 -12.16 3.64
C VAL A 193 -4.10 -11.83 5.14
N ALA A 194 -3.36 -10.80 5.52
CA ALA A 194 -3.23 -10.41 6.92
C ALA A 194 -4.60 -10.06 7.54
N GLN A 195 -5.42 -9.31 6.82
CA GLN A 195 -6.77 -8.98 7.26
C GLN A 195 -7.63 -10.24 7.45
N ARG A 196 -7.64 -11.16 6.47
CA ARG A 196 -8.41 -12.41 6.53
C ARG A 196 -7.91 -13.37 7.60
N MET A 197 -6.58 -13.40 7.77
CA MET A 197 -5.91 -14.25 8.75
C MET A 197 -5.78 -13.61 10.13
N GLY A 198 -6.24 -12.36 10.32
CA GLY A 198 -6.14 -11.63 11.58
C GLY A 198 -4.70 -11.52 12.05
N LEU A 199 -3.76 -11.27 11.14
CA LEU A 199 -2.37 -11.00 11.48
C LEU A 199 -2.25 -9.55 11.94
N GLU A 200 -1.66 -9.34 13.11
CA GLU A 200 -1.58 -8.01 13.73
C GLU A 200 -0.18 -7.39 13.62
N GLU A 201 0.77 -8.10 13.00
CA GLU A 201 2.12 -7.61 12.79
C GLU A 201 2.09 -6.33 11.95
N PRO A 202 2.75 -5.24 12.42
CA PRO A 202 2.75 -3.97 11.71
C PRO A 202 3.55 -4.01 10.41
N LEU A 203 4.46 -4.97 10.26
CA LEU A 203 5.25 -5.19 9.07
C LEU A 203 5.14 -6.63 8.59
N LEU A 204 4.66 -6.79 7.37
CA LEU A 204 4.49 -8.07 6.68
C LEU A 204 5.48 -8.17 5.51
N ARG A 205 6.03 -9.35 5.30
CA ARG A 205 6.82 -9.65 4.10
C ARG A 205 6.05 -10.66 3.25
N ALA A 206 5.76 -10.32 2.01
CA ALA A 206 5.06 -11.23 1.10
C ALA A 206 5.80 -12.57 0.92
N ALA A 207 7.13 -12.56 1.10
CA ALA A 207 7.95 -13.78 1.07
C ALA A 207 7.58 -14.78 2.18
N ASP A 208 7.18 -14.29 3.36
CA ASP A 208 6.82 -15.12 4.50
C ASP A 208 5.39 -15.67 4.41
N LEU A 209 4.58 -15.09 3.52
CA LEU A 209 3.16 -15.42 3.34
C LEU A 209 2.87 -16.24 2.08
N LEU A 210 3.90 -16.82 1.43
CA LEU A 210 3.76 -17.51 0.15
C LEU A 210 2.83 -18.72 0.15
N VAL A 211 2.60 -19.34 1.31
CA VAL A 211 1.67 -20.47 1.44
C VAL A 211 0.24 -20.09 1.05
N PHE A 212 -0.19 -18.87 1.37
CA PHE A 212 -1.56 -18.44 1.13
C PHE A 212 -1.89 -18.26 -0.36
N PRO A 213 -1.11 -17.54 -1.19
CA PRO A 213 -1.36 -17.50 -2.64
C PRO A 213 -1.20 -18.86 -3.32
N VAL A 214 -0.39 -19.78 -2.78
CA VAL A 214 -0.33 -21.16 -3.29
C VAL A 214 -1.66 -21.87 -3.06
N LEU A 215 -2.24 -21.79 -1.86
CA LEU A 215 -3.54 -22.39 -1.54
C LEU A 215 -4.68 -21.71 -2.30
N ALA A 216 -4.62 -20.40 -2.51
CA ALA A 216 -5.66 -19.63 -3.20
C ALA A 216 -5.59 -19.72 -4.74
N ARG A 217 -4.53 -20.34 -5.32
CA ARG A 217 -4.28 -20.36 -6.76
C ARG A 217 -5.42 -21.03 -7.54
N ASP A 218 -5.88 -22.16 -7.05
CA ASP A 218 -7.05 -22.86 -7.59
C ASP A 218 -8.24 -22.62 -6.66
N ARG A 219 -9.02 -21.59 -6.98
CA ARG A 219 -10.18 -21.20 -6.17
C ARG A 219 -11.22 -22.31 -6.10
N GLN A 220 -11.42 -23.06 -7.21
CA GLN A 220 -12.42 -24.12 -7.23
C GLN A 220 -12.00 -25.29 -6.34
N ALA A 221 -10.76 -25.74 -6.46
CA ALA A 221 -10.24 -26.79 -5.58
C ALA A 221 -10.30 -26.39 -4.09
N LEU A 222 -10.04 -25.10 -3.79
CA LEU A 222 -10.16 -24.58 -2.43
C LEU A 222 -11.61 -24.56 -1.95
N LEU A 223 -12.57 -24.17 -2.79
CA LEU A 223 -14.01 -24.23 -2.49
C LEU A 223 -14.46 -25.66 -2.22
N ASP A 224 -14.05 -26.61 -3.06
CA ASP A 224 -14.39 -28.01 -2.92
C ASP A 224 -13.82 -28.62 -1.63
N LEU A 225 -12.56 -28.28 -1.29
CA LEU A 225 -11.93 -28.67 -0.03
C LEU A 225 -12.72 -28.16 1.19
N VAL A 226 -13.03 -26.87 1.21
CA VAL A 226 -13.76 -26.25 2.33
C VAL A 226 -15.17 -26.82 2.45
N SER A 227 -15.88 -26.95 1.32
CA SER A 227 -17.24 -27.48 1.28
C SER A 227 -17.31 -28.94 1.75
N SER A 228 -16.41 -29.80 1.24
CA SER A 228 -16.41 -31.22 1.61
C SER A 228 -15.97 -31.45 3.06
N THR A 229 -14.98 -30.67 3.54
CA THR A 229 -14.40 -30.89 4.87
C THR A 229 -15.19 -30.18 5.97
N LEU A 230 -15.56 -28.91 5.76
CA LEU A 230 -16.17 -28.05 6.79
C LEU A 230 -17.66 -27.78 6.58
N GLY A 231 -18.21 -28.06 5.38
CA GLY A 231 -19.62 -27.85 5.08
C GLY A 231 -20.57 -28.54 6.10
N PRO A 232 -20.29 -29.78 6.57
CA PRO A 232 -21.11 -30.44 7.59
C PRO A 232 -21.24 -29.65 8.90
N LEU A 233 -20.35 -28.70 9.20
CA LEU A 233 -20.45 -27.85 10.39
C LEU A 233 -21.66 -26.90 10.36
N GLU A 234 -22.25 -26.63 9.19
CA GLU A 234 -23.50 -25.85 9.07
C GLU A 234 -24.68 -26.50 9.76
N GLN A 235 -24.64 -27.83 9.93
CA GLN A 235 -25.67 -28.60 10.64
C GLN A 235 -25.58 -28.45 12.17
N ALA A 236 -24.54 -27.77 12.68
CA ALA A 236 -24.43 -27.57 14.12
C ALA A 236 -25.47 -26.56 14.61
N ARG A 237 -25.97 -26.77 15.84
CA ARG A 237 -26.82 -25.79 16.51
C ARG A 237 -26.02 -24.49 16.72
N GLY A 238 -26.41 -23.41 16.04
CA GLY A 238 -25.71 -22.14 16.00
C GLY A 238 -24.84 -21.95 14.76
N GLY A 239 -24.94 -22.87 13.78
CA GLY A 239 -24.21 -22.79 12.50
C GLY A 239 -22.72 -23.18 12.60
N ALA A 240 -21.98 -22.98 11.50
CA ALA A 240 -20.57 -23.36 11.39
C ALA A 240 -19.63 -22.48 12.22
N ARG A 241 -19.96 -21.20 12.40
CA ARG A 241 -19.05 -20.19 12.96
C ARG A 241 -18.42 -20.55 14.30
N PRO A 242 -19.20 -21.01 15.35
CA PRO A 242 -18.61 -21.33 16.65
C PRO A 242 -17.62 -22.49 16.61
N LEU A 243 -17.83 -23.47 15.70
CA LEU A 243 -16.95 -24.61 15.54
C LEU A 243 -15.72 -24.26 14.70
N LEU A 244 -15.88 -23.41 13.67
CA LEU A 244 -14.79 -22.88 12.90
C LEU A 244 -13.84 -22.02 13.77
N ASP A 245 -14.39 -21.14 14.60
CA ASP A 245 -13.61 -20.33 15.56
C ASP A 245 -12.85 -21.23 16.56
N THR A 246 -13.47 -22.36 16.95
CA THR A 246 -12.85 -23.35 17.83
C THR A 246 -11.65 -24.03 17.15
N LEU A 247 -11.81 -24.49 15.91
CA LEU A 247 -10.73 -25.08 15.12
C LEU A 247 -9.60 -24.07 14.88
N THR A 248 -9.94 -22.84 14.51
CA THR A 248 -8.98 -21.75 14.29
C THR A 248 -8.14 -21.53 15.56
N ALA A 249 -8.78 -21.31 16.71
CA ALA A 249 -8.06 -21.09 17.96
C ALA A 249 -7.22 -22.30 18.38
N TYR A 250 -7.71 -23.51 18.13
CA TYR A 250 -6.99 -24.74 18.45
C TYR A 250 -5.73 -24.89 17.62
N PHE A 251 -5.78 -24.64 16.30
CA PHE A 251 -4.63 -24.70 15.41
C PHE A 251 -3.65 -23.55 15.63
N ASP A 252 -4.13 -22.34 15.79
CA ASP A 252 -3.30 -21.15 16.05
C ASP A 252 -2.51 -21.24 17.36
N THR A 253 -3.00 -22.05 18.33
CA THR A 253 -2.32 -22.28 19.61
C THR A 253 -1.49 -23.57 19.65
N GLY A 254 -1.15 -24.11 18.48
CA GLY A 254 -0.33 -25.34 18.36
C GLY A 254 -1.04 -26.58 18.88
N CYS A 255 -2.35 -26.66 18.76
CA CYS A 255 -3.20 -27.78 19.22
C CYS A 255 -3.21 -27.96 20.75
N VAL A 256 -2.93 -26.89 21.51
CA VAL A 256 -2.97 -26.91 22.98
C VAL A 256 -4.34 -26.50 23.47
N ALA A 257 -5.15 -27.46 23.89
CA ALA A 257 -6.53 -27.22 24.30
C ALA A 257 -6.70 -26.14 25.40
N ALA A 258 -5.82 -26.11 26.40
CA ALA A 258 -5.87 -25.09 27.45
C ALA A 258 -5.63 -23.66 26.93
N SER A 259 -4.74 -23.50 25.96
CA SER A 259 -4.44 -22.21 25.33
C SER A 259 -5.58 -21.75 24.42
N ALA A 260 -6.14 -22.67 23.63
CA ALA A 260 -7.29 -22.39 22.78
C ALA A 260 -8.55 -22.02 23.61
N ALA A 261 -8.79 -22.72 24.71
CA ALA A 261 -9.90 -22.40 25.61
C ALA A 261 -9.78 -21.01 26.21
N ARG A 262 -8.58 -20.63 26.67
CA ARG A 262 -8.32 -19.26 27.18
C ARG A 262 -8.56 -18.20 26.08
N ARG A 263 -8.07 -18.42 24.87
CA ARG A 263 -8.24 -17.49 23.74
C ARG A 263 -9.72 -17.25 23.41
N LEU A 264 -10.55 -18.29 23.56
CA LEU A 264 -11.99 -18.22 23.29
C LEU A 264 -12.83 -17.89 24.51
N SER A 265 -12.22 -17.62 25.69
CA SER A 265 -12.94 -17.43 26.97
C SER A 265 -13.85 -18.59 27.31
N LEU A 266 -13.41 -19.82 27.02
CA LEU A 266 -14.12 -21.08 27.32
C LEU A 266 -13.41 -21.88 28.40
N SER A 267 -14.18 -22.81 29.05
CA SER A 267 -13.56 -23.89 29.82
C SER A 267 -12.90 -24.90 28.89
N VAL A 268 -11.88 -25.61 29.35
CA VAL A 268 -11.23 -26.69 28.59
C VAL A 268 -12.27 -27.79 28.25
N ARG A 269 -13.20 -28.10 29.18
CA ARG A 269 -14.28 -29.04 28.93
C ARG A 269 -15.22 -28.64 27.78
N ALA A 270 -15.55 -27.32 27.70
CA ALA A 270 -16.37 -26.78 26.62
C ALA A 270 -15.64 -26.83 25.28
N LEU A 271 -14.33 -26.53 25.26
CA LEU A 271 -13.51 -26.66 24.07
C LEU A 271 -13.44 -28.11 23.57
N THR A 272 -13.14 -29.06 24.47
CA THR A 272 -13.07 -30.50 24.13
C THR A 272 -14.38 -30.99 23.59
N TYR A 273 -15.51 -30.58 24.18
CA TYR A 273 -16.84 -30.89 23.65
C TYR A 273 -17.05 -30.38 22.22
N ARG A 274 -16.61 -29.11 21.93
CA ARG A 274 -16.73 -28.58 20.57
C ARG A 274 -15.84 -29.31 19.57
N LEU A 275 -14.60 -29.68 19.94
CA LEU A 275 -13.71 -30.48 19.09
C LEU A 275 -14.32 -31.89 18.81
N ALA A 276 -14.87 -32.53 19.82
CA ALA A 276 -15.59 -33.81 19.64
C ALA A 276 -16.81 -33.63 18.72
N ARG A 277 -17.50 -32.49 18.81
CA ARG A 277 -18.62 -32.19 17.90
C ARG A 277 -18.18 -31.98 16.47
N VAL A 278 -17.00 -31.32 16.25
CA VAL A 278 -16.38 -31.24 14.91
C VAL A 278 -16.15 -32.63 14.36
N HIS A 279 -15.49 -33.50 15.12
CA HIS A 279 -15.23 -34.88 14.69
C HIS A 279 -16.54 -35.61 14.33
N THR A 280 -17.57 -35.48 15.16
CA THR A 280 -18.89 -36.15 14.88
C THR A 280 -19.52 -35.66 13.58
N LEU A 281 -19.38 -34.36 13.24
CA LEU A 281 -20.02 -33.79 12.07
C LEU A 281 -19.21 -34.02 10.79
N THR A 282 -17.91 -33.90 10.87
CA THR A 282 -17.00 -33.94 9.71
C THR A 282 -16.44 -35.35 9.45
N GLY A 283 -16.46 -36.25 10.45
CA GLY A 283 -15.76 -37.52 10.42
C GLY A 283 -14.26 -37.44 10.63
N ALA A 284 -13.68 -36.21 10.68
CA ALA A 284 -12.25 -35.96 10.82
C ALA A 284 -11.89 -35.60 12.27
N ASP A 285 -10.89 -36.26 12.85
CA ASP A 285 -10.42 -36.00 14.22
C ASP A 285 -9.32 -34.92 14.24
N PRO A 286 -9.59 -33.77 14.86
CA PRO A 286 -8.54 -32.71 14.98
C PRO A 286 -7.28 -33.16 15.73
N ALA A 287 -7.33 -34.26 16.49
CA ALA A 287 -6.17 -34.82 17.20
C ALA A 287 -5.36 -35.78 16.33
N ASP A 288 -5.93 -36.42 15.34
CA ASP A 288 -5.22 -37.27 14.40
C ASP A 288 -4.36 -36.46 13.45
N PRO A 289 -3.09 -36.82 13.21
CA PRO A 289 -2.19 -36.00 12.37
C PRO A 289 -2.62 -35.87 10.91
N ALA A 290 -3.22 -36.90 10.30
CA ALA A 290 -3.63 -36.87 8.89
C ALA A 290 -4.89 -36.01 8.71
N ASP A 291 -5.90 -36.26 9.55
CA ASP A 291 -7.15 -35.49 9.55
C ASP A 291 -6.88 -33.99 9.90
N ARG A 292 -6.00 -33.78 10.87
CA ARG A 292 -5.60 -32.44 11.30
C ARG A 292 -5.02 -31.62 10.16
N TYR A 293 -4.16 -32.22 9.31
CA TYR A 293 -3.61 -31.51 8.16
C TYR A 293 -4.71 -31.04 7.20
N THR A 294 -5.65 -31.90 6.89
CA THR A 294 -6.80 -31.57 6.03
C THR A 294 -7.69 -30.51 6.68
N LEU A 295 -8.06 -30.68 7.95
CA LEU A 295 -8.86 -29.71 8.70
C LEU A 295 -8.17 -28.35 8.79
N GLN A 296 -6.87 -28.30 9.07
CA GLN A 296 -6.11 -27.05 9.18
C GLN A 296 -6.05 -26.34 7.83
N THR A 297 -5.81 -27.07 6.75
CA THR A 297 -5.82 -26.51 5.39
C THR A 297 -7.21 -25.98 5.02
N ALA A 298 -8.26 -26.72 5.34
CA ALA A 298 -9.64 -26.28 5.10
C ALA A 298 -10.02 -25.04 5.94
N VAL A 299 -9.56 -24.94 7.20
CA VAL A 299 -9.77 -23.75 8.05
C VAL A 299 -9.08 -22.53 7.46
N ILE A 300 -7.83 -22.66 6.97
CA ILE A 300 -7.12 -21.58 6.26
C ILE A 300 -7.92 -21.19 5.01
N GLY A 301 -8.37 -22.17 4.23
CA GLY A 301 -9.20 -21.94 3.05
C GLY A 301 -10.51 -21.22 3.37
N ALA A 302 -11.19 -21.61 4.43
CA ALA A 302 -12.43 -20.97 4.89
C ALA A 302 -12.21 -19.48 5.21
N ARG A 303 -11.12 -19.15 5.88
CA ARG A 303 -10.73 -17.74 6.17
C ARG A 303 -10.41 -16.97 4.89
N LEU A 304 -9.65 -17.55 3.97
CA LEU A 304 -9.35 -16.93 2.68
C LEU A 304 -10.61 -16.69 1.82
N LEU A 305 -11.62 -17.53 1.94
CA LEU A 305 -12.91 -17.44 1.25
C LEU A 305 -13.97 -16.61 2.00
N ASP A 306 -13.64 -16.13 3.22
CA ASP A 306 -14.57 -15.45 4.12
C ASP A 306 -15.82 -16.31 4.47
N TRP A 307 -15.65 -17.64 4.50
CA TRP A 307 -16.70 -18.56 4.92
C TRP A 307 -16.72 -18.68 6.46
N PRO A 308 -17.90 -18.79 7.11
CA PRO A 308 -19.25 -18.93 6.56
C PRO A 308 -19.98 -17.59 6.33
N THR A 309 -19.31 -16.43 6.44
CA THR A 309 -19.94 -15.12 6.21
C THR A 309 -20.43 -15.00 4.77
N ARG A 310 -19.63 -15.51 3.83
CA ARG A 310 -20.02 -15.65 2.43
C ARG A 310 -20.32 -17.11 2.12
N PRO A 311 -21.45 -17.42 1.45
CA PRO A 311 -21.77 -18.80 1.06
C PRO A 311 -20.74 -19.29 0.01
N LEU A 312 -20.42 -20.60 0.08
CA LEU A 312 -19.53 -21.27 -0.89
C LEU A 312 -20.24 -21.51 -2.23
N SER A 313 -20.88 -20.51 -2.81
CA SER A 313 -21.53 -20.67 -4.13
C SER A 313 -20.50 -20.47 -5.24
N SER A 314 -20.46 -21.42 -6.18
CA SER A 314 -19.64 -21.40 -7.40
C SER A 314 -20.13 -20.41 -8.46
N ARG A 315 -21.00 -19.44 -8.13
CA ARG A 315 -21.55 -18.47 -9.05
C ARG A 315 -21.02 -17.06 -8.76
N GLU A 316 -19.82 -16.78 -9.21
CA GLU A 316 -19.56 -15.46 -9.77
C GLU A 316 -19.80 -15.55 -11.28
N THR A 317 -21.01 -15.27 -11.69
CA THR A 317 -21.32 -14.92 -13.07
C THR A 317 -20.63 -13.55 -13.26
N THR A 318 -19.48 -13.54 -13.91
CA THR A 318 -18.85 -12.33 -14.42
C THR A 318 -19.80 -11.67 -15.42
N PRO A 319 -20.12 -10.39 -15.31
CA PRO A 319 -20.78 -9.65 -16.38
C PRO A 319 -19.81 -9.35 -17.54
#